data_b9a615a2b4f98f659c3991051578f37f
#
_entry.id   b9a615a2b4f98f659c3991051578f37f
#
_cell.length_a   1.000
_cell.length_b   1.000
_cell.length_c   1.000
_cell.angle_alpha   90.00
_cell.angle_beta   90.00
_cell.angle_gamma   90.00
#
_symmetry.space_group_name_H-M   'P 1'
#
loop_
_entity.id
_entity.type
_entity.pdbx_description
1 polymer ?
#
loop_
_entity_poly.entity_id
_entity_poly.type
_entity_poly.pdbx_seq_one_letter_code
_entity_poly.pdbx_strand_id
1 'polypeptide(L)'
;MWKYTIQVNGMMCGMCESHVNDAVRKAFPAKKVTSSRSKKETVVITEAELDQEALQAAISATGYDVGEIRKESWQKKDLFGR
;
A
#
# COMPACT_ATOMS: atom_id res chain seq x y z
N MET A 1 -9.91 3.54 11.28
CA MET A 1 -9.07 3.47 10.07
C MET A 1 -8.38 2.12 9.98
N TRP A 2 -7.95 1.79 8.80
CA TRP A 2 -7.30 0.51 8.52
C TRP A 2 -5.94 0.75 7.88
N LYS A 3 -5.00 -0.10 8.21
CA LYS A 3 -3.67 -0.07 7.63
C LYS A 3 -3.43 -1.38 6.88
N TYR A 4 -3.15 -1.27 5.61
CA TYR A 4 -2.80 -2.43 4.78
C TYR A 4 -1.32 -2.36 4.48
N THR A 5 -0.60 -3.41 4.82
CA THR A 5 0.82 -3.53 4.50
C THR A 5 0.93 -4.61 3.44
N ILE A 6 1.38 -4.22 2.26
CA ILE A 6 1.40 -5.07 1.09
C ILE A 6 2.84 -5.32 0.67
N GLN A 7 3.23 -6.58 0.61
CA GLN A 7 4.56 -6.92 0.14
C GLN A 7 4.59 -6.75 -1.38
N VAL A 8 5.51 -5.92 -1.88
CA VAL A 8 5.65 -5.65 -3.31
C VAL A 8 7.10 -5.87 -3.70
N ASN A 9 7.33 -6.79 -4.62
CA ASN A 9 8.66 -7.09 -5.12
C ASN A 9 8.84 -6.46 -6.49
N GLY A 10 10.06 -6.07 -6.79
CA GLY A 10 10.39 -5.49 -8.09
C GLY A 10 10.53 -3.98 -8.11
N MET A 11 10.26 -3.31 -7.01
CA MET A 11 10.50 -1.88 -6.91
C MET A 11 12.01 -1.63 -6.82
N MET A 12 12.56 -0.96 -7.81
CA MET A 12 14.01 -0.78 -7.90
C MET A 12 14.47 0.65 -7.70
N CYS A 13 13.57 1.61 -7.75
CA CYS A 13 13.92 3.02 -7.61
C CYS A 13 12.71 3.82 -7.13
N GLY A 14 12.94 5.13 -6.88
CA GLY A 14 11.87 6.00 -6.39
C GLY A 14 10.70 6.13 -7.35
N MET A 15 10.95 6.04 -8.66
CA MET A 15 9.86 6.06 -9.63
C MET A 15 8.94 4.88 -9.48
N CYS A 16 9.51 3.71 -9.18
CA CYS A 16 8.71 2.51 -8.96
C CYS A 16 7.79 2.69 -7.75
N GLU A 17 8.32 3.29 -6.69
CA GLU A 17 7.52 3.60 -5.51
C GLU A 17 6.36 4.51 -5.86
N SER A 18 6.62 5.54 -6.65
CA SER A 18 5.59 6.48 -7.08
C SER A 18 4.52 5.81 -7.94
N HIS A 19 4.93 4.92 -8.83
CA HIS A 19 3.99 4.19 -9.68
C HIS A 19 3.01 3.37 -8.86
N VAL A 20 3.52 2.67 -7.85
CA VAL A 20 2.67 1.86 -6.98
C VAL A 20 1.73 2.76 -6.18
N ASN A 21 2.25 3.85 -5.63
CA ASN A 21 1.43 4.81 -4.88
C ASN A 21 0.29 5.34 -5.75
N ASP A 22 0.60 5.74 -6.97
CA ASP A 22 -0.40 6.28 -7.89
C ASP A 22 -1.45 5.25 -8.26
N ALA A 23 -1.03 4.01 -8.51
CA ALA A 23 -1.96 2.95 -8.86
C ALA A 23 -2.98 2.73 -7.75
N VAL A 24 -2.53 2.73 -6.50
CA VAL A 24 -3.42 2.55 -5.36
C VAL A 24 -4.34 3.76 -5.20
N ARG A 25 -3.81 4.97 -5.33
CA ARG A 25 -4.60 6.18 -5.18
C ARG A 25 -5.69 6.30 -6.23
N LYS A 26 -5.41 5.84 -7.44
CA LYS A 26 -6.40 5.88 -8.51
C LYS A 26 -7.51 4.86 -8.29
N ALA A 27 -7.19 3.74 -7.70
CA ALA A 27 -8.14 2.65 -7.52
C ALA A 27 -8.96 2.78 -6.24
N PHE A 28 -8.40 3.41 -5.20
CA PHE A 28 -9.03 3.43 -3.88
C PHE A 28 -8.93 4.80 -3.21
N PRO A 29 -9.94 5.15 -2.38
CA PRO A 29 -9.93 6.41 -1.64
C PRO A 29 -9.06 6.32 -0.38
N ALA A 30 -7.76 6.22 -0.54
CA ALA A 30 -6.83 6.08 0.56
C ALA A 30 -6.43 7.43 1.14
N LYS A 31 -6.27 7.49 2.45
CA LYS A 31 -5.80 8.69 3.13
C LYS A 31 -4.31 8.89 2.94
N LYS A 32 -3.57 7.79 2.94
CA LYS A 32 -2.13 7.85 2.80
C LYS A 32 -1.64 6.58 2.12
N VAL A 33 -0.76 6.74 1.16
CA VAL A 33 -0.12 5.61 0.48
C VAL A 33 1.37 5.87 0.46
N THR A 34 2.14 4.93 0.97
CA THR A 34 3.60 5.04 1.04
C THR A 34 4.22 3.73 0.59
N SER A 35 5.18 3.78 -0.29
CA SER A 35 5.92 2.60 -0.73
C SER A 35 7.37 2.71 -0.31
N SER A 36 7.98 1.58 0.01
CA SER A 36 9.40 1.51 0.37
C SER A 36 10.06 0.39 -0.40
N ARG A 37 10.99 0.74 -1.29
CA ARG A 37 11.72 -0.25 -2.04
C ARG A 37 12.70 -1.04 -1.19
N SER A 38 13.24 -0.42 -0.13
CA SER A 38 14.17 -1.10 0.75
C SER A 38 13.47 -2.14 1.63
N LYS A 39 12.25 -1.84 2.05
CA LYS A 39 11.45 -2.79 2.83
C LYS A 39 10.60 -3.70 1.94
N LYS A 40 10.53 -3.38 0.66
CA LYS A 40 9.73 -4.11 -0.32
C LYS A 40 8.27 -4.17 0.05
N GLU A 41 7.73 -3.05 0.52
CA GLU A 41 6.34 -3.01 0.95
C GLU A 41 5.68 -1.67 0.62
N THR A 42 4.35 -1.71 0.52
CA THR A 42 3.52 -0.53 0.36
C THR A 42 2.54 -0.50 1.50
N VAL A 43 2.42 0.66 2.15
CA VAL A 43 1.50 0.86 3.27
C VAL A 43 0.37 1.77 2.81
N VAL A 44 -0.86 1.32 3.02
CA VAL A 44 -2.06 2.08 2.65
C VAL A 44 -2.89 2.33 3.90
N ILE A 45 -3.15 3.60 4.20
CA ILE A 45 -3.99 4.01 5.31
C ILE A 45 -5.32 4.49 4.74
N THR A 46 -6.41 3.89 5.19
CA THR A 46 -7.73 4.22 4.65
C THR A 46 -8.78 4.14 5.75
N GLU A 47 -9.85 4.90 5.58
CA GLU A 47 -10.97 4.88 6.54
C GLU A 47 -11.88 3.69 6.32
N ALA A 48 -12.02 3.24 5.07
CA ALA A 48 -12.89 2.13 4.72
C ALA A 48 -12.07 0.87 4.50
N GLU A 49 -12.67 -0.27 4.77
CA GLU A 49 -12.03 -1.54 4.43
C GLU A 49 -11.94 -1.69 2.92
N LEU A 50 -10.80 -2.19 2.47
CA LEU A 50 -10.56 -2.43 1.06
C LEU A 50 -10.47 -3.93 0.81
N ASP A 51 -10.89 -4.33 -0.40
CA ASP A 51 -10.78 -5.72 -0.81
C ASP A 51 -9.31 -6.03 -1.10
N GLN A 52 -8.76 -7.01 -0.39
CA GLN A 52 -7.35 -7.40 -0.56
C GLN A 52 -7.07 -7.90 -1.97
N GLU A 53 -8.01 -8.60 -2.58
CA GLU A 53 -7.85 -9.06 -3.95
C GLU A 53 -7.78 -7.88 -4.92
N ALA A 54 -8.59 -6.86 -4.67
CA ALA A 54 -8.58 -5.66 -5.51
C ALA A 54 -7.27 -4.90 -5.35
N LEU A 55 -6.73 -4.84 -4.12
CA LEU A 55 -5.43 -4.23 -3.87
C LEU A 55 -4.34 -4.97 -4.62
N GLN A 56 -4.36 -6.29 -4.54
CA GLN A 56 -3.38 -7.11 -5.24
C GLN A 56 -3.46 -6.88 -6.74
N ALA A 57 -4.67 -6.86 -7.29
CA ALA A 57 -4.86 -6.67 -8.72
C ALA A 57 -4.38 -5.29 -9.18
N ALA A 58 -4.66 -4.25 -8.40
CA ALA A 58 -4.27 -2.90 -8.76
C ALA A 58 -2.75 -2.76 -8.81
N ILE A 59 -2.04 -3.36 -7.85
CA ILE A 59 -0.59 -3.29 -7.82
C ILE A 59 0.03 -4.21 -8.86
N SER A 60 -0.53 -5.42 -9.04
CA SER A 60 -0.04 -6.35 -10.05
C SER A 60 -0.15 -5.78 -11.46
N ALA A 61 -1.16 -4.96 -11.70
CA ALA A 61 -1.36 -4.33 -13.00
C ALA A 61 -0.20 -3.39 -13.36
N THR A 62 0.57 -2.94 -12.39
CA THR A 62 1.74 -2.09 -12.64
C THR A 62 2.96 -2.92 -13.06
N GLY A 63 2.87 -4.25 -12.96
CA GLY A 63 3.96 -5.15 -13.36
C GLY A 63 4.81 -5.67 -12.22
N TYR A 64 4.48 -5.35 -10.99
CA TYR A 64 5.24 -5.80 -9.83
C TYR A 64 4.59 -7.02 -9.19
N ASP A 65 5.41 -7.84 -8.55
CA ASP A 65 4.92 -9.01 -7.81
C ASP A 65 4.34 -8.58 -6.48
N VAL A 66 3.15 -9.07 -6.17
CA VAL A 66 2.51 -8.80 -4.90
C VAL A 66 2.55 -10.07 -4.05
N GLY A 67 3.12 -9.94 -2.87
CA GLY A 67 3.17 -11.04 -1.93
C GLY A 67 2.06 -10.94 -0.90
N GLU A 68 2.43 -11.05 0.37
CA GLU A 68 1.48 -11.04 1.46
C GLU A 68 0.86 -9.67 1.67
N ILE A 69 -0.41 -9.65 2.03
CA ILE A 69 -1.12 -8.43 2.41
C ILE A 69 -1.57 -8.58 3.85
N ARG A 70 -1.19 -7.61 4.69
CA ARG A 70 -1.59 -7.59 6.09
C ARG A 70 -2.58 -6.45 6.31
N LYS A 71 -3.62 -6.74 7.06
CA LYS A 71 -4.62 -5.74 7.44
C LYS A 71 -4.57 -5.56 8.94
N GLU A 72 -4.43 -4.30 9.36
CA GLU A 72 -4.40 -3.96 10.78
C GLU A 72 -5.33 -2.80 11.05
N SER A 73 -5.89 -2.77 12.25
CA SER A 73 -6.59 -1.56 12.65
C SER A 73 -5.57 -0.48 12.96
N TRP A 74 -5.86 0.75 12.55
CA TRP A 74 -4.92 1.85 12.68
C TRP A 74 -5.67 3.06 13.21
N GLN A 75 -5.04 3.79 14.12
CA GLN A 75 -5.62 4.98 14.70
C GLN A 75 -4.71 6.17 14.50
N LYS A 76 -5.33 7.33 14.39
CA LYS A 76 -4.59 8.56 14.14
C LYS A 76 -3.50 8.82 15.18
N LYS A 77 -3.75 8.43 16.42
CA LYS A 77 -2.77 8.60 17.50
C LYS A 77 -1.51 7.78 17.29
N ASP A 78 -1.61 6.71 16.50
CA ASP A 78 -0.44 5.89 16.20
C ASP A 78 0.60 6.66 15.39
N LEU A 79 0.14 7.69 14.71
CA LEU A 79 1.01 8.53 13.90
C LEU A 79 2.02 9.30 14.76
N PHE A 80 1.62 9.64 15.96
CA PHE A 80 2.47 10.46 16.85
C PHE A 80 3.25 9.59 17.84
N GLY A 81 3.16 8.30 17.69
CA GLY A 81 3.94 7.39 18.46
C GLY A 81 3.46 7.28 19.84
N ARG A 82 3.61 7.29 19.72
CA ARG A 82 3.66 6.90 20.81
C ARG A 82 4.43 6.52 21.16
#